data_a88a5245a4cea09a7de7e19081a0703b
#
_entry.id   a88a5245a4cea09a7de7e19081a0703b
#
_cell.length_a   1.000
_cell.length_b   1.000
_cell.length_c   1.000
_cell.angle_alpha   90.00
_cell.angle_beta   90.00
_cell.angle_gamma   90.00
#
_symmetry.space_group_name_H-M   'P 1'
#
loop_
_entity.id
_entity.type
_entity.pdbx_description
1 polymer ?
#
loop_
_entity_poly.entity_id
_entity_poly.type
_entity_poly.pdbx_seq_one_letter_code
_entity_poly.pdbx_strand_id
1 'polypeptide(L)'
;REKTSIMALIRIKNLLIRTYIGFNPEELVHKQDVVINMEVEVDLPEAAMEKDEPEGIYDYKKITKQVIAMVQEGRFKLLEVLTRRILELIMADPMVRRARVQVDKPHALRYADSVSVELEAAR
;
A
#
# COMPACT_ATOMS: atom_id res chain seq x y z
N ARG A 1 -33.38 -2.40 -10.90
CA ARG A 1 -32.43 -3.25 -11.58
C ARG A 1 -31.10 -3.30 -10.84
N GLU A 2 -30.58 -4.46 -10.64
CA GLU A 2 -29.30 -4.65 -9.99
C GLU A 2 -28.16 -4.20 -10.88
N LYS A 3 -27.21 -3.55 -10.26
CA LYS A 3 -25.93 -3.26 -10.91
C LYS A 3 -25.07 -4.50 -10.79
N THR A 4 -24.46 -4.89 -11.88
CA THR A 4 -23.46 -5.96 -11.84
C THR A 4 -22.08 -5.38 -11.66
N SER A 5 -21.28 -6.06 -10.86
CA SER A 5 -19.90 -5.72 -10.63
C SER A 5 -19.07 -7.00 -10.64
N ILE A 6 -17.80 -6.85 -10.94
CA ILE A 6 -16.85 -7.95 -10.90
C ILE A 6 -15.81 -7.59 -9.85
N MET A 7 -15.54 -8.53 -8.95
CA MET A 7 -14.49 -8.35 -7.97
C MET A 7 -13.13 -8.48 -8.62
N ALA A 8 -12.27 -7.53 -8.38
CA ALA A 8 -10.92 -7.55 -8.89
C ALA A 8 -9.92 -7.43 -7.75
N LEU A 9 -8.80 -8.08 -7.93
CA LEU A 9 -7.67 -8.01 -7.01
C LEU A 9 -6.53 -7.30 -7.72
N ILE A 10 -6.22 -6.11 -7.24
CA ILE A 10 -5.17 -5.28 -7.83
C ILE A 10 -3.95 -5.37 -6.92
N ARG A 11 -2.81 -5.67 -7.51
CA ARG A 11 -1.56 -5.78 -6.77
C ARG A 11 -0.55 -4.75 -7.27
N ILE A 12 0.03 -4.02 -6.34
CA ILE A 12 1.15 -3.13 -6.60
C ILE A 12 2.35 -3.79 -5.94
N LYS A 13 3.30 -4.22 -6.76
CA LYS A 13 4.37 -5.11 -6.31
C LYS A 13 5.70 -4.39 -6.22
N ASN A 14 6.38 -4.60 -5.10
CA ASN A 14 7.77 -4.18 -4.91
C ASN A 14 8.00 -2.69 -5.16
N LEU A 15 7.12 -1.86 -4.57
CA LEU A 15 7.29 -0.42 -4.62
C LEU A 15 8.45 -0.05 -3.69
N LEU A 16 9.55 0.40 -4.28
CA LEU A 16 10.78 0.71 -3.54
C LEU A 16 10.86 2.20 -3.25
N ILE A 17 10.94 2.55 -1.98
CA ILE A 17 11.00 3.95 -1.54
C ILE A 17 12.11 4.08 -0.49
N ARG A 18 12.88 5.17 -0.57
CA ARG A 18 13.84 5.52 0.47
C ARG A 18 13.21 6.50 1.44
N THR A 19 13.31 6.19 2.73
CA THR A 19 12.70 7.02 3.76
C THR A 19 13.39 6.80 5.11
N TYR A 20 13.03 7.65 6.07
CA TYR A 20 13.43 7.44 7.46
C TYR A 20 12.44 6.48 8.10
N ILE A 21 12.96 5.38 8.62
CA ILE A 21 12.16 4.36 9.32
C ILE A 21 13.00 3.75 10.42
N GLY A 22 12.47 3.73 11.64
CA GLY A 22 13.14 3.20 12.80
C GLY A 22 13.40 4.26 13.84
N PHE A 23 14.02 3.85 14.96
CA PHE A 23 14.21 4.75 16.11
C PHE A 23 15.58 4.61 16.77
N ASN A 24 16.50 3.79 16.23
CA ASN A 24 17.85 3.81 16.73
C ASN A 24 18.61 5.03 16.17
N PRO A 25 19.76 5.42 16.78
CA PRO A 25 20.44 6.65 16.37
C PRO A 25 20.80 6.73 14.88
N GLU A 26 21.21 5.63 14.28
CA GLU A 26 21.54 5.61 12.84
C GLU A 26 20.31 5.76 11.96
N GLU A 27 19.21 5.10 12.35
CA GLU A 27 17.95 5.17 11.61
C GLU A 27 17.33 6.56 11.63
N LEU A 28 17.59 7.33 12.67
CA LEU A 28 17.06 8.71 12.77
C LEU A 28 17.75 9.68 11.82
N VAL A 29 18.96 9.36 11.36
CA VAL A 29 19.78 10.28 10.53
C VAL A 29 20.04 9.75 9.13
N HIS A 30 19.77 8.48 8.87
CA HIS A 30 20.00 7.86 7.55
C HIS A 30 18.74 7.27 6.99
N LYS A 31 18.47 7.57 5.73
CA LYS A 31 17.36 6.95 5.00
C LYS A 31 17.67 5.50 4.68
N GLN A 32 16.64 4.70 4.62
CA GLN A 32 16.69 3.29 4.28
C GLN A 32 15.69 2.98 3.18
N ASP A 33 15.90 1.84 2.53
CA ASP A 33 14.93 1.31 1.59
C ASP A 33 13.81 0.63 2.34
N VAL A 34 12.58 0.88 1.90
CA VAL A 34 11.43 0.05 2.23
C VAL A 34 10.83 -0.48 0.95
N VAL A 35 10.35 -1.72 0.98
CA VAL A 35 9.72 -2.36 -0.16
C VAL A 35 8.27 -2.61 0.22
N ILE A 36 7.37 -2.01 -0.54
CA ILE A 36 5.94 -2.04 -0.22
C ILE A 36 5.20 -2.88 -1.26
N ASN A 37 4.43 -3.82 -0.76
CA ASN A 37 3.53 -4.62 -1.58
C ASN A 37 2.11 -4.37 -1.09
N MET A 38 1.24 -4.01 -2.02
CA MET A 38 -0.15 -3.70 -1.71
C MET A 38 -1.07 -4.59 -2.53
N GLU A 39 -2.10 -5.09 -1.89
CA GLU A 39 -3.13 -5.89 -2.53
C GLU A 39 -4.47 -5.27 -2.19
N VAL A 40 -5.23 -4.91 -3.22
CA VAL A 40 -6.47 -4.15 -3.07
C VAL A 40 -7.59 -4.90 -3.78
N GLU A 41 -8.62 -5.24 -3.02
CA GLU A 41 -9.80 -5.91 -3.56
C GLU A 41 -10.91 -4.87 -3.75
N VAL A 42 -11.38 -4.75 -5.00
CA VAL A 42 -12.39 -3.76 -5.37
C VAL A 42 -13.49 -4.39 -6.18
N ASP A 43 -14.68 -3.79 -6.14
CA ASP A 43 -15.76 -4.14 -7.05
C ASP A 43 -15.71 -3.18 -8.23
N LEU A 44 -15.48 -3.72 -9.42
CA LEU A 44 -15.42 -2.91 -10.63
C LEU A 44 -16.77 -2.96 -11.36
N PRO A 45 -17.25 -1.82 -11.89
CA PRO A 45 -18.50 -1.82 -12.67
C PRO A 45 -18.26 -2.56 -13.98
N GLU A 46 -19.09 -3.57 -14.23
CA GLU A 46 -18.97 -4.40 -15.42
C GLU A 46 -19.13 -3.57 -16.71
N ALA A 47 -20.03 -2.59 -16.67
CA ALA A 47 -20.26 -1.70 -17.83
C ALA A 47 -19.01 -0.92 -18.25
N ALA A 48 -18.21 -0.47 -17.27
CA ALA A 48 -16.97 0.26 -17.57
C ALA A 48 -15.96 -0.63 -18.28
N MET A 49 -15.88 -1.90 -17.85
CA MET A 49 -14.98 -2.87 -18.46
C MET A 49 -15.42 -3.27 -19.86
N GLU A 50 -16.73 -3.42 -20.09
CA GLU A 50 -17.27 -3.71 -21.41
C GLU A 50 -16.98 -2.62 -22.42
N LYS A 51 -17.01 -1.37 -21.98
CA LYS A 51 -16.82 -0.20 -22.83
C LYS A 51 -15.37 0.26 -22.91
N ASP A 52 -14.49 -0.32 -22.11
CA ASP A 52 -13.09 0.12 -21.98
C ASP A 52 -13.03 1.62 -21.62
N GLU A 53 -13.85 2.02 -20.65
CA GLU A 53 -13.96 3.41 -20.19
C GLU A 53 -13.25 3.59 -18.85
N PRO A 54 -12.45 4.65 -18.68
CA PRO A 54 -11.73 4.86 -17.42
C PRO A 54 -12.61 5.32 -16.26
N GLU A 55 -13.79 5.86 -16.52
CA GLU A 55 -14.68 6.33 -15.45
C GLU A 55 -15.20 5.16 -14.62
N GLY A 56 -15.15 5.31 -13.31
CA GLY A 56 -15.65 4.31 -12.38
C GLY A 56 -14.66 3.19 -12.09
N ILE A 57 -13.49 3.21 -12.71
CA ILE A 57 -12.43 2.23 -12.44
C ILE A 57 -11.59 2.72 -11.25
N TYR A 58 -11.06 1.77 -10.49
CA TYR A 58 -10.20 2.09 -9.36
C TYR A 58 -8.89 2.74 -9.85
N ASP A 59 -8.56 3.90 -9.29
CA ASP A 59 -7.37 4.65 -9.70
C ASP A 59 -6.14 4.22 -8.87
N TYR A 60 -5.46 3.17 -9.32
CA TYR A 60 -4.26 2.67 -8.64
C TYR A 60 -3.06 3.61 -8.78
N LYS A 61 -3.03 4.48 -9.78
CA LYS A 61 -1.97 5.49 -9.91
C LYS A 61 -2.09 6.55 -8.83
N LYS A 62 -3.32 6.97 -8.54
CA LYS A 62 -3.60 7.97 -7.50
C LYS A 62 -3.16 7.45 -6.13
N ILE A 63 -3.59 6.26 -5.75
CA ILE A 63 -3.23 5.69 -4.44
C ILE A 63 -1.71 5.48 -4.33
N THR A 64 -1.06 5.04 -5.40
CA THR A 64 0.38 4.86 -5.40
C THR A 64 1.11 6.18 -5.15
N LYS A 65 0.68 7.26 -5.82
CA LYS A 65 1.28 8.59 -5.59
C LYS A 65 1.07 9.07 -4.16
N GLN A 66 -0.11 8.83 -3.59
CA GLN A 66 -0.41 9.20 -2.21
C GLN A 66 0.46 8.42 -1.23
N VAL A 67 0.65 7.14 -1.46
CA VAL A 67 1.51 6.30 -0.63
C VAL A 67 2.97 6.78 -0.69
N ILE A 68 3.48 7.03 -1.89
CA ILE A 68 4.84 7.53 -2.07
C ILE A 68 5.05 8.84 -1.29
N ALA A 69 4.14 9.79 -1.45
CA ALA A 69 4.24 11.09 -0.78
C ALA A 69 4.23 10.93 0.74
N MET A 70 3.31 10.13 1.28
CA MET A 70 3.21 9.91 2.72
C MET A 70 4.47 9.26 3.29
N VAL A 71 5.00 8.26 2.59
CA VAL A 71 6.20 7.54 3.05
C VAL A 71 7.43 8.44 2.98
N GLN A 72 7.61 9.18 1.89
CA GLN A 72 8.77 10.05 1.72
C GLN A 72 8.79 11.23 2.69
N GLU A 73 7.63 11.77 3.03
CA GLU A 73 7.49 12.91 3.93
C GLU A 73 7.49 12.50 5.40
N GLY A 74 7.25 11.24 5.69
CA GLY A 74 7.12 10.76 7.06
C GLY A 74 8.44 10.44 7.73
N ARG A 75 8.40 10.36 9.06
CA ARG A 75 9.49 9.88 9.89
C ARG A 75 8.92 8.87 10.89
N PHE A 76 8.62 7.69 10.39
CA PHE A 76 8.00 6.65 11.20
C PHE A 76 9.04 5.91 12.02
N LYS A 77 8.75 5.73 13.30
CA LYS A 77 9.62 4.97 14.20
C LYS A 77 9.37 3.48 14.06
N LEU A 78 8.11 3.10 13.88
CA LEU A 78 7.72 1.69 13.86
C LEU A 78 7.24 1.29 12.47
N LEU A 79 7.76 0.16 12.00
CA LEU A 79 7.34 -0.42 10.73
C LEU A 79 5.85 -0.74 10.74
N GLU A 80 5.32 -1.18 11.88
CA GLU A 80 3.90 -1.46 12.09
C GLU A 80 3.04 -0.22 11.86
N VAL A 81 3.49 0.94 12.33
CA VAL A 81 2.75 2.19 12.17
C VAL A 81 2.76 2.64 10.71
N LEU A 82 3.90 2.54 10.05
CA LEU A 82 4.00 2.85 8.62
C LEU A 82 3.04 1.97 7.83
N THR A 83 3.06 0.67 8.08
CA THR A 83 2.21 -0.30 7.40
C THR A 83 0.73 0.03 7.62
N ARG A 84 0.36 0.34 8.86
CA ARG A 84 -1.03 0.72 9.19
C ARG A 84 -1.46 1.99 8.48
N ARG A 85 -0.62 3.01 8.41
CA ARG A 85 -0.95 4.27 7.73
C ARG A 85 -1.19 4.07 6.24
N ILE A 86 -0.41 3.20 5.61
CA ILE A 86 -0.63 2.84 4.22
C ILE A 86 -1.98 2.14 4.07
N LEU A 87 -2.26 1.18 4.94
CA LEU A 87 -3.53 0.45 4.92
C LEU A 87 -4.72 1.38 5.08
N GLU A 88 -4.65 2.31 6.04
CA GLU A 88 -5.72 3.29 6.27
C GLU A 88 -5.94 4.17 5.04
N LEU A 89 -4.87 4.57 4.38
CA LEU A 89 -4.95 5.40 3.18
C LEU A 89 -5.68 4.66 2.06
N ILE A 90 -5.39 3.38 1.86
CA ILE A 90 -6.05 2.55 0.86
C ILE A 90 -7.53 2.37 1.21
N MET A 91 -7.81 2.06 2.48
CA MET A 91 -9.18 1.77 2.94
C MET A 91 -10.08 3.02 3.00
N ALA A 92 -9.50 4.22 2.87
CA ALA A 92 -10.29 5.45 2.83
C ALA A 92 -11.18 5.54 1.59
N ASP A 93 -10.83 4.86 0.51
CA ASP A 93 -11.64 4.80 -0.70
C ASP A 93 -12.78 3.79 -0.49
N PRO A 94 -14.06 4.22 -0.58
CA PRO A 94 -15.19 3.32 -0.35
C PRO A 94 -15.31 2.19 -1.40
N MET A 95 -14.64 2.29 -2.54
CA MET A 95 -14.61 1.24 -3.54
C MET A 95 -13.81 0.02 -3.05
N VAL A 96 -12.91 0.22 -2.11
CA VAL A 96 -12.05 -0.85 -1.59
C VAL A 96 -12.81 -1.71 -0.59
N ARG A 97 -12.91 -3.00 -0.86
CA ARG A 97 -13.58 -3.97 0.01
C ARG A 97 -12.62 -4.57 1.02
N ARG A 98 -11.41 -4.81 0.61
CA ARG A 98 -10.37 -5.40 1.44
C ARG A 98 -9.02 -4.92 0.91
N ALA A 99 -8.08 -4.74 1.80
CA ALA A 99 -6.70 -4.45 1.41
C ALA A 99 -5.72 -5.16 2.32
N ARG A 100 -4.57 -5.48 1.77
CA ARG A 100 -3.44 -6.05 2.48
C ARG A 100 -2.20 -5.29 2.10
N VAL A 101 -1.41 -4.92 3.10
CA VAL A 101 -0.17 -4.16 2.91
C VAL A 101 0.96 -4.90 3.61
N GLN A 102 2.02 -5.15 2.88
CA GLN A 102 3.25 -5.71 3.44
C GLN A 102 4.38 -4.73 3.19
N VAL A 103 5.09 -4.36 4.24
CA VAL A 103 6.24 -3.47 4.15
C VAL A 103 7.47 -4.22 4.65
N ASP A 104 8.46 -4.34 3.78
CA ASP A 104 9.74 -4.95 4.10
C ASP A 104 10.78 -3.86 4.36
N LYS A 105 11.62 -4.14 5.33
CA LYS A 105 12.79 -3.32 5.62
C LYS A 105 14.03 -4.19 5.38
N PRO A 106 14.61 -4.15 4.17
CA PRO A 106 15.79 -4.94 3.84
C PRO A 106 16.97 -4.51 4.71
N HIS A 107 17.81 -5.42 5.06
CA HIS A 107 19.03 -5.17 5.84
C HIS A 107 18.79 -4.70 7.28
N ALA A 108 17.55 -4.79 7.77
CA ALA A 108 17.25 -4.41 9.14
C ALA A 108 17.86 -5.36 10.19
N LEU A 109 18.00 -6.63 9.82
CA LEU A 109 18.53 -7.67 10.69
C LEU A 109 19.72 -8.33 10.02
N ARG A 110 20.73 -8.67 10.84
CA ARG A 110 21.86 -9.48 10.37
C ARG A 110 21.36 -10.91 10.17
N TYR A 111 21.88 -11.58 9.18
CA TYR A 111 21.58 -13.00 8.86
C TYR A 111 20.16 -13.25 8.34
N ALA A 112 19.36 -12.22 8.12
CA ALA A 112 18.06 -12.33 7.48
C ALA A 112 18.03 -11.48 6.21
N ASP A 113 17.25 -11.90 5.22
CA ASP A 113 17.08 -11.13 3.98
C ASP A 113 16.35 -9.82 4.25
N SER A 114 15.33 -9.86 5.08
CA SER A 114 14.58 -8.68 5.46
C SER A 114 13.72 -8.97 6.68
N VAL A 115 13.10 -7.94 7.22
CA VAL A 115 12.00 -8.06 8.16
C VAL A 115 10.79 -7.37 7.55
N SER A 116 9.62 -7.96 7.70
CA SER A 116 8.40 -7.38 7.15
C SER A 116 7.27 -7.37 8.17
N VAL A 117 6.35 -6.45 7.98
CA VAL A 117 5.08 -6.41 8.68
C VAL A 117 3.98 -6.43 7.64
N GLU A 118 2.98 -7.26 7.86
CA GLU A 118 1.82 -7.35 6.97
C GLU A 118 0.56 -7.10 7.79
N LEU A 119 -0.28 -6.19 7.32
CA LEU A 119 -1.57 -5.90 7.93
C LEU A 119 -2.66 -6.00 6.87
N GLU A 120 -3.84 -6.38 7.32
CA GLU A 120 -4.99 -6.56 6.44
C GLU A 120 -6.23 -5.95 7.09
N ALA A 121 -7.10 -5.35 6.27
CA ALA A 121 -8.38 -4.82 6.72
C ALA A 121 -9.45 -5.07 5.66
N ALA A 122 -10.68 -5.24 6.11
CA ALA A 122 -11.84 -5.44 5.25
C ALA A 122 -13.03 -4.70 5.85
N ARG A 123 -14.00 -4.38 5.00
CA ARG A 123 -15.25 -3.78 5.47
C ARG A 123 -16.45 -4.68 5.22
#